data_ab784bd7544f4b1307bac7f2a08008a8
#
_entry.id   ab784bd7544f4b1307bac7f2a08008a8
#
_cell.length_a   1.000
_cell.length_b   1.000
_cell.length_c   1.000
_cell.angle_alpha   90.00
_cell.angle_beta   90.00
_cell.angle_gamma   90.00
#
_symmetry.space_group_name_H-M   'P 1'
#
loop_
_entity.id
_entity.type
_entity.pdbx_description
1 polymer ?
#
loop_
_entity_poly.entity_id
_entity_poly.type
_entity_poly.pdbx_seq_one_letter_code
_entity_poly.pdbx_strand_id
1 'polypeptide(L)'
;YLYSSTLKDCDWAYIHEGEHPVVELPTEPGFDDFSFFYFSYADAHTITCSYPAEYVYNMWKDAFDELANEGDKIMCLKLHPQLIGRSGRIRMLERLVLYMRQNGAWIAGCEEVARYVLAQNGKEADADAVAK
;
A
#
# COMPACT_ATOMS: atom_id res chain seq x y z
N TYR A 1 10.97 8.42 13.38
CA TYR A 1 10.30 7.60 12.36
C TYR A 1 10.68 8.11 10.96
N LEU A 2 10.92 7.21 10.02
CA LEU A 2 11.25 7.57 8.63
C LEU A 2 10.00 7.88 7.82
N TYR A 3 8.94 7.10 8.02
CA TYR A 3 7.67 7.26 7.32
C TYR A 3 6.48 6.97 8.21
N SER A 4 5.32 7.46 7.78
CA SER A 4 3.98 7.14 8.24
C SER A 4 3.17 6.58 7.06
N SER A 5 2.13 5.81 7.34
CA SER A 5 1.15 5.34 6.35
C SER A 5 -0.22 5.26 7.02
N THR A 6 -0.76 6.45 7.38
CA THR A 6 -1.98 6.56 8.17
C THR A 6 -3.03 7.48 7.55
N LEU A 7 -2.62 8.46 6.76
CA LEU A 7 -3.52 9.41 6.14
C LEU A 7 -4.11 8.88 4.82
N LYS A 8 -5.23 9.46 4.42
CA LYS A 8 -6.04 9.05 3.26
C LYS A 8 -6.50 10.27 2.47
N ASP A 9 -5.59 11.22 2.30
CA ASP A 9 -5.87 12.54 1.82
C ASP A 9 -5.44 12.77 0.37
N CYS A 10 -4.57 11.91 -0.15
CA CYS A 10 -4.08 12.00 -1.54
C CYS A 10 -3.48 10.68 -2.01
N ASP A 11 -3.08 10.62 -3.29
CA ASP A 11 -2.50 9.44 -3.95
C ASP A 11 -1.01 9.64 -4.29
N TRP A 12 -0.31 10.53 -3.61
CA TRP A 12 1.14 10.75 -3.77
C TRP A 12 1.82 10.81 -2.41
N ALA A 13 3.06 10.36 -2.36
CA ALA A 13 3.88 10.49 -1.17
C ALA A 13 4.33 11.94 -0.95
N TYR A 14 4.31 12.41 0.29
CA TYR A 14 4.73 13.76 0.63
C TYR A 14 5.46 13.81 1.98
N ILE A 15 6.08 14.94 2.29
CA ILE A 15 6.91 15.11 3.48
C ILE A 15 6.19 16.01 4.47
N HIS A 16 6.00 15.52 5.70
CA HIS A 16 5.72 16.36 6.86
C HIS A 16 7.01 17.05 7.26
N GLU A 17 7.03 18.36 7.09
CA GLU A 17 8.19 19.21 7.40
C GLU A 17 8.37 19.36 8.92
N GLY A 18 9.64 19.45 9.36
CA GLY A 18 9.98 19.63 10.76
C GLY A 18 11.48 19.39 10.99
N GLU A 19 11.90 19.43 12.24
CA GLU A 19 13.25 19.10 12.65
C GLU A 19 13.65 17.68 12.24
N HIS A 20 12.67 16.76 12.29
CA HIS A 20 12.79 15.38 11.82
C HIS A 20 11.69 15.14 10.76
N PRO A 21 11.99 15.29 9.47
CA PRO A 21 11.01 15.12 8.41
C PRO A 21 10.54 13.66 8.32
N VAL A 22 9.22 13.47 8.18
CA VAL A 22 8.59 12.16 8.07
C VAL A 22 7.86 12.08 6.73
N VAL A 23 8.08 11.02 5.97
CA VAL A 23 7.37 10.80 4.70
C VAL A 23 6.02 10.17 4.98
N GLU A 24 4.94 10.79 4.52
CA GLU A 24 3.63 10.14 4.49
C GLU A 24 3.49 9.34 3.19
N LEU A 25 3.13 8.08 3.35
CA LEU A 25 2.75 7.17 2.28
C LEU A 25 1.25 6.91 2.43
N PRO A 26 0.39 7.70 1.77
CA PRO A 26 -1.05 7.63 1.97
C PRO A 26 -1.61 6.24 1.68
N THR A 27 -2.65 5.88 2.41
CA THR A 27 -3.27 4.56 2.33
C THR A 27 -4.76 4.69 2.05
N GLU A 28 -5.30 3.78 1.29
CA GLU A 28 -6.70 3.68 0.94
C GLU A 28 -7.28 2.38 1.52
N PRO A 29 -8.45 2.41 2.23
CA PRO A 29 -9.09 1.20 2.72
C PRO A 29 -9.39 0.15 1.64
N GLY A 30 -9.60 0.61 0.42
CA GLY A 30 -9.77 -0.24 -0.75
C GLY A 30 -8.52 -1.03 -1.14
N PHE A 31 -7.33 -0.67 -0.61
CA PHE A 31 -6.06 -1.36 -0.84
C PHE A 31 -5.62 -2.21 0.36
N ASP A 32 -6.53 -2.49 1.29
CA ASP A 32 -6.30 -3.31 2.46
C ASP A 32 -7.02 -4.66 2.29
N ASP A 33 -6.29 -5.77 2.31
CA ASP A 33 -6.85 -7.12 2.15
C ASP A 33 -7.81 -7.50 3.28
N PHE A 34 -7.67 -6.85 4.43
CA PHE A 34 -8.57 -7.02 5.57
C PHE A 34 -10.00 -6.60 5.23
N SER A 35 -10.18 -5.54 4.45
CA SER A 35 -11.48 -5.05 4.00
C SER A 35 -12.26 -6.06 3.16
N PHE A 36 -11.57 -7.02 2.53
CA PHE A 36 -12.18 -7.97 1.61
C PHE A 36 -12.20 -9.41 2.11
N PHE A 37 -11.23 -9.79 2.93
CA PHE A 37 -11.00 -11.19 3.27
C PHE A 37 -11.13 -11.50 4.76
N TYR A 38 -11.31 -10.49 5.59
CA TYR A 38 -11.51 -10.72 7.02
C TYR A 38 -12.93 -11.22 7.29
N PHE A 39 -13.02 -12.19 8.20
CA PHE A 39 -14.25 -12.74 8.69
C PHE A 39 -14.20 -12.91 10.21
N SER A 40 -15.18 -12.38 10.94
CA SER A 40 -15.31 -12.56 12.38
C SER A 40 -16.73 -12.94 12.75
N TYR A 41 -16.86 -13.89 13.68
CA TYR A 41 -18.13 -14.23 14.34
C TYR A 41 -18.34 -13.46 15.66
N ALA A 42 -17.33 -12.72 16.11
CA ALA A 42 -17.30 -12.21 17.47
C ALA A 42 -18.17 -10.96 17.69
N ASP A 43 -18.59 -10.30 16.63
CA ASP A 43 -19.34 -9.06 16.73
C ASP A 43 -20.49 -9.03 15.72
N ALA A 44 -21.73 -8.96 16.23
CA ALA A 44 -22.93 -8.92 15.40
C ALA A 44 -23.04 -7.63 14.54
N HIS A 45 -22.20 -6.65 14.78
CA HIS A 45 -22.14 -5.41 14.02
C HIS A 45 -20.99 -5.35 13.01
N THR A 46 -20.12 -6.34 12.99
CA THR A 46 -19.02 -6.40 12.02
C THR A 46 -19.52 -6.97 10.70
N ILE A 47 -19.47 -6.17 9.64
CA ILE A 47 -19.74 -6.64 8.29
C ILE A 47 -18.61 -7.59 7.92
N THR A 48 -18.92 -8.86 7.83
CA THR A 48 -17.97 -9.90 7.47
C THR A 48 -18.14 -10.21 6.00
N CYS A 49 -17.12 -9.91 5.22
CA CYS A 49 -17.11 -10.19 3.79
C CYS A 49 -15.95 -11.13 3.46
N SER A 50 -16.22 -12.13 2.65
CA SER A 50 -15.19 -12.91 1.98
C SER A 50 -15.46 -12.82 0.49
N TYR A 51 -14.83 -11.82 -0.13
CA TYR A 51 -14.97 -11.61 -1.57
C TYR A 51 -14.18 -12.68 -2.35
N PRO A 52 -14.66 -13.04 -3.55
CA PRO A 52 -13.85 -13.83 -4.47
C PRO A 52 -12.52 -13.14 -4.79
N ALA A 53 -11.42 -13.89 -4.81
CA ALA A 53 -10.11 -13.32 -5.11
C ALA A 53 -10.06 -12.61 -6.47
N GLU A 54 -10.78 -13.11 -7.47
CA GLU A 54 -10.86 -12.49 -8.80
C GLU A 54 -11.56 -11.12 -8.78
N TYR A 55 -12.55 -10.93 -7.91
CA TYR A 55 -13.18 -9.62 -7.73
C TYR A 55 -12.17 -8.59 -7.20
N VAL A 56 -11.41 -8.96 -6.17
CA VAL A 56 -10.38 -8.08 -5.58
C VAL A 56 -9.26 -7.81 -6.57
N TYR A 57 -8.86 -8.82 -7.35
CA TYR A 57 -7.88 -8.65 -8.44
C TYR A 57 -8.32 -7.58 -9.43
N ASN A 58 -9.54 -7.69 -9.96
CA ASN A 58 -10.03 -6.73 -10.95
C ASN A 58 -10.12 -5.32 -10.38
N MET A 59 -10.60 -5.17 -9.16
CA MET A 59 -10.72 -3.89 -8.50
C MET A 59 -9.35 -3.24 -8.27
N TRP A 60 -8.37 -3.97 -7.77
CA TRP A 60 -7.02 -3.44 -7.57
C TRP A 60 -6.28 -3.18 -8.87
N LYS A 61 -6.53 -4.01 -9.88
CA LYS A 61 -5.98 -3.80 -11.23
C LYS A 61 -6.53 -2.52 -11.86
N ASP A 62 -7.85 -2.32 -11.82
CA ASP A 62 -8.49 -1.13 -12.39
C ASP A 62 -8.01 0.15 -11.68
N ALA A 63 -7.89 0.12 -10.35
CA ALA A 63 -7.33 1.23 -9.59
C ALA A 63 -5.87 1.52 -9.96
N PHE A 64 -5.05 0.48 -10.12
CA PHE A 64 -3.67 0.63 -10.59
C PHE A 64 -3.59 1.28 -11.98
N ASP A 65 -4.42 0.83 -12.92
CA ASP A 65 -4.42 1.35 -14.29
C ASP A 65 -4.72 2.85 -14.30
N GLU A 66 -5.69 3.31 -13.50
CA GLU A 66 -6.01 4.73 -13.39
C GLU A 66 -4.88 5.53 -12.72
N LEU A 67 -4.31 5.04 -11.61
CA LEU A 67 -3.16 5.69 -10.96
C LEU A 67 -1.95 5.77 -11.90
N ALA A 68 -1.70 4.73 -12.68
CA ALA A 68 -0.62 4.71 -13.66
C ALA A 68 -0.86 5.70 -14.81
N ASN A 69 -2.10 5.86 -15.26
CA ASN A 69 -2.46 6.85 -16.27
C ASN A 69 -2.30 8.30 -15.80
N GLU A 70 -2.59 8.56 -14.53
CA GLU A 70 -2.38 9.89 -13.92
C GLU A 70 -0.89 10.22 -13.71
N GLY A 71 -0.05 9.21 -13.47
CA GLY A 71 1.38 9.36 -13.21
C GLY A 71 1.71 9.93 -11.82
N ASP A 72 2.93 9.68 -11.35
CA ASP A 72 3.46 10.16 -10.07
C ASP A 72 2.58 9.82 -8.86
N LYS A 73 1.94 8.65 -8.90
CA LYS A 73 1.04 8.15 -7.86
C LYS A 73 1.65 6.99 -7.08
N ILE A 74 1.10 6.76 -5.89
CA ILE A 74 1.45 5.64 -5.04
C ILE A 74 0.22 4.76 -4.79
N MET A 75 0.41 3.46 -4.86
CA MET A 75 -0.58 2.47 -4.44
C MET A 75 -0.02 1.69 -3.25
N CYS A 76 -0.43 2.05 -2.04
CA CYS A 76 0.03 1.42 -0.82
C CYS A 76 -0.84 0.22 -0.48
N LEU A 77 -0.43 -1.00 -0.85
CA LEU A 77 -1.13 -2.24 -0.50
C LEU A 77 -0.83 -2.66 0.93
N LYS A 78 -1.87 -2.78 1.76
CA LYS A 78 -1.82 -3.37 3.09
C LYS A 78 -2.17 -4.85 3.02
N LEU A 79 -1.25 -5.70 3.43
CA LEU A 79 -1.40 -7.14 3.31
C LEU A 79 -1.16 -7.83 4.65
N HIS A 80 -2.10 -8.70 5.02
CA HIS A 80 -2.02 -9.51 6.23
C HIS A 80 -1.68 -10.96 5.84
N PRO A 81 -0.52 -11.51 6.23
CA PRO A 81 -0.08 -12.84 5.82
C PRO A 81 -1.14 -13.93 6.06
N GLN A 82 -1.88 -13.85 7.16
CA GLN A 82 -2.95 -14.78 7.50
C GLN A 82 -4.17 -14.69 6.58
N LEU A 83 -4.36 -13.58 5.87
CA LEU A 83 -5.45 -13.36 4.92
C LEU A 83 -5.01 -13.60 3.49
N ILE A 84 -4.05 -12.83 3.01
CA ILE A 84 -3.59 -12.89 1.61
C ILE A 84 -2.81 -14.17 1.31
N GLY A 85 -2.16 -14.78 2.32
CA GLY A 85 -1.35 -15.99 2.17
C GLY A 85 -2.12 -17.27 1.89
N ARG A 86 -3.46 -17.23 1.79
CA ARG A 86 -4.27 -18.40 1.42
C ARG A 86 -4.14 -18.69 -0.08
N SER A 87 -4.21 -19.99 -0.44
CA SER A 87 -3.81 -20.48 -1.77
C SER A 87 -4.40 -19.72 -2.97
N GLY A 88 -5.68 -19.45 -3.02
CA GLY A 88 -6.29 -18.69 -4.12
C GLY A 88 -5.89 -17.19 -4.10
N ARG A 89 -5.76 -16.62 -2.91
CA ARG A 89 -5.45 -15.20 -2.72
C ARG A 89 -3.99 -14.89 -3.01
N ILE A 90 -3.06 -15.73 -2.57
CA ILE A 90 -1.63 -15.54 -2.86
C ILE A 90 -1.34 -15.63 -4.37
N ARG A 91 -2.04 -16.51 -5.08
CA ARG A 91 -1.92 -16.61 -6.55
C ARG A 91 -2.50 -15.37 -7.25
N MET A 92 -3.58 -14.82 -6.72
CA MET A 92 -4.15 -13.55 -7.18
C MET A 92 -3.15 -12.41 -6.99
N LEU A 93 -2.54 -12.31 -5.81
CA LEU A 93 -1.53 -11.28 -5.53
C LEU A 93 -0.32 -11.41 -6.46
N GLU A 94 0.19 -12.62 -6.70
CA GLU A 94 1.27 -12.87 -7.64
C GLU A 94 0.93 -12.33 -9.05
N ARG A 95 -0.26 -12.64 -9.55
CA ARG A 95 -0.74 -12.13 -10.85
C ARG A 95 -0.79 -10.60 -10.88
N LEU A 96 -1.29 -9.98 -9.82
CA LEU A 96 -1.37 -8.53 -9.70
C LEU A 96 0.01 -7.88 -9.72
N VAL A 97 0.95 -8.38 -8.91
CA VAL A 97 2.32 -7.87 -8.83
C VAL A 97 3.03 -7.99 -10.18
N LEU A 98 2.87 -9.14 -10.87
CA LEU A 98 3.43 -9.33 -12.20
C LEU A 98 2.82 -8.36 -13.23
N TYR A 99 1.51 -8.17 -13.18
CA TYR A 99 0.81 -7.20 -14.03
C TYR A 99 1.33 -5.77 -13.82
N MET A 100 1.40 -5.31 -12.58
CA MET A 100 1.90 -3.98 -12.24
C MET A 100 3.34 -3.77 -12.74
N ARG A 101 4.23 -4.73 -12.50
CA ARG A 101 5.63 -4.66 -12.98
C ARG A 101 5.72 -4.59 -14.50
N GLN A 102 4.92 -5.37 -15.23
CA GLN A 102 4.86 -5.35 -16.69
C GLN A 102 4.35 -4.02 -17.25
N ASN A 103 3.56 -3.30 -16.47
CA ASN A 103 3.01 -1.99 -16.82
C ASN A 103 3.77 -0.82 -16.16
N GLY A 104 5.03 -1.04 -15.79
CA GLY A 104 5.96 0.03 -15.40
C GLY A 104 5.96 0.42 -13.93
N ALA A 105 5.22 -0.29 -13.07
CA ALA A 105 5.27 0.01 -11.64
C ALA A 105 6.64 -0.30 -11.03
N TRP A 106 7.13 0.62 -10.23
CA TRP A 106 8.19 0.36 -9.27
C TRP A 106 7.58 -0.24 -8.01
N ILE A 107 7.89 -1.50 -7.73
CA ILE A 107 7.41 -2.21 -6.55
C ILE A 107 8.52 -2.26 -5.51
N ALA A 108 8.30 -1.62 -4.38
CA ALA A 108 9.28 -1.43 -3.32
C ALA A 108 8.64 -1.51 -1.93
N GLY A 109 9.46 -1.67 -0.91
CA GLY A 109 9.03 -1.54 0.48
C GLY A 109 8.84 -0.06 0.87
N CYS A 110 7.98 0.19 1.88
CA CYS A 110 7.70 1.55 2.34
C CYS A 110 8.95 2.34 2.73
N GLU A 111 9.93 1.70 3.35
CA GLU A 111 11.21 2.34 3.70
C GLU A 111 11.98 2.81 2.45
N GLU A 112 12.03 1.97 1.42
CA GLU A 112 12.73 2.28 0.17
C GLU A 112 12.07 3.46 -0.55
N VAL A 113 10.73 3.47 -0.61
CA VAL A 113 9.96 4.58 -1.18
C VAL A 113 10.19 5.87 -0.38
N ALA A 114 10.16 5.79 0.95
CA ALA A 114 10.39 6.96 1.80
C ALA A 114 11.79 7.56 1.60
N ARG A 115 12.82 6.73 1.52
CA ARG A 115 14.20 7.18 1.23
C ARG A 115 14.30 7.84 -0.15
N TYR A 116 13.64 7.27 -1.14
CA TYR A 116 13.58 7.86 -2.48
C TYR A 116 12.93 9.25 -2.44
N VAL A 117 11.79 9.40 -1.77
CA VAL A 117 11.06 10.69 -1.65
C VAL A 117 11.93 11.74 -0.96
N LEU A 118 12.62 11.39 0.13
CA LEU A 118 13.53 12.31 0.81
C LEU A 118 14.67 12.74 -0.11
N ALA A 119 15.31 11.81 -0.78
CA ALA A 119 16.42 12.09 -1.69
C ALA A 119 16.01 13.02 -2.85
N GLN A 120 14.84 12.82 -3.44
CA GLN A 120 14.31 13.69 -4.50
C GLN A 120 14.05 15.13 -4.00
N ASN A 121 13.83 15.32 -2.70
CA ASN A 121 13.62 16.63 -2.08
C ASN A 121 14.88 17.20 -1.42
N GLY A 122 16.07 16.62 -1.68
CA GLY A 122 17.34 17.09 -1.14
C GLY A 122 17.46 16.90 0.39
N LYS A 123 16.73 15.95 0.96
CA LYS A 123 16.72 15.62 2.39
C LYS A 123 17.38 14.27 2.64
N GLU A 124 18.11 14.17 3.73
CA GLU A 124 18.67 12.90 4.18
C GLU A 124 17.73 12.24 5.19
N ALA A 125 17.65 10.92 5.11
CA ALA A 125 16.99 10.14 6.16
C ALA A 125 17.83 10.25 7.44
N ASP A 126 17.17 10.58 8.55
CA ASP A 126 17.84 10.64 9.85
C ASP A 126 18.43 9.26 10.19
N ALA A 127 19.75 9.16 10.26
CA ALA A 127 20.46 7.89 10.48
C ALA A 127 20.05 7.22 11.80
N ASP A 128 19.65 8.01 12.78
CA ASP A 128 19.22 7.55 14.10
C ASP A 128 17.77 7.04 14.16
N ALA A 129 16.95 7.28 13.14
CA ALA A 129 15.56 6.85 13.09
C ALA A 129 15.38 5.33 12.87
N VAL A 130 16.42 4.65 12.44
CA VAL A 130 16.39 3.20 12.08
C VAL A 130 16.86 2.29 13.22
N ALA A 131 17.47 2.84 14.28
CA ALA A 131 18.17 2.08 15.33
C ALA A 131 17.37 1.86 16.63
N LYS A 132 16.03 2.04 16.64
CA LYS A 132 15.24 1.79 17.85
C LYS A 132 14.02 0.93 17.59
#